data_c199d45a8d903fe012bc28d86797e60d
#
_entry.id   c199d45a8d903fe012bc28d86797e60d
#
_cell.length_a   1.000
_cell.length_b   1.000
_cell.length_c   1.000
_cell.angle_alpha   90.00
_cell.angle_beta   90.00
_cell.angle_gamma   90.00
#
_symmetry.space_group_name_H-M   'P 1'
#
loop_
_entity.id
_entity.type
_entity.pdbx_description
1 polymer ?
#
loop_
_entity_poly.entity_id
_entity_poly.type
_entity_poly.pdbx_seq_one_letter_code
_entity_poly.pdbx_strand_id
1 'polypeptide(L)'
;MDIVVNEAFKAYIDPLTPDEHEALERSLLVEGCRDALVLWGQVLVDGHNRYAICRQHGLPFQTVQNPRFQSEEDVHLWMIDQHLGRRSLSDFQRGELALRKREIAAGRRARSLPASAPADVAADASASTPEGTPAPAPSPASSSAQDSLATREALARAARLSSNQVVLIEKIQKQGAPELVAAVKAGVVSINAAAAVASLPAHEQAQAAAAGAEELK
;
A
#
# COMPACT_ATOMS: atom_id res chain seq x y z
N MET A 1 -15.77 18.36 17.04
CA MET A 1 -15.62 17.86 15.65
C MET A 1 -15.74 16.35 15.73
N ASP A 2 -16.71 15.76 15.03
CA ASP A 2 -16.89 14.31 15.08
C ASP A 2 -15.95 13.66 14.06
N ILE A 3 -15.02 12.85 14.55
CA ILE A 3 -14.09 12.11 13.71
C ILE A 3 -14.74 10.80 13.31
N VAL A 4 -14.77 10.54 12.01
CA VAL A 4 -15.31 9.31 11.42
C VAL A 4 -14.17 8.32 11.21
N VAL A 5 -14.32 7.11 11.76
CA VAL A 5 -13.38 6.01 11.52
C VAL A 5 -13.88 5.21 10.32
N ASN A 6 -13.07 5.16 9.26
CA ASN A 6 -13.34 4.33 8.08
C ASN A 6 -12.66 2.97 8.28
N GLU A 7 -13.45 1.90 8.34
CA GLU A 7 -12.93 0.54 8.54
C GLU A 7 -12.03 0.07 7.38
N ALA A 8 -12.26 0.56 6.15
CA ALA A 8 -11.37 0.25 5.03
C ALA A 8 -9.98 0.87 5.22
N PHE A 9 -9.87 2.06 5.79
CA PHE A 9 -8.58 2.66 6.13
C PHE A 9 -7.93 1.98 7.32
N LYS A 10 -8.71 1.62 8.32
CA LYS A 10 -8.22 0.90 9.50
C LYS A 10 -7.67 -0.48 9.13
N ALA A 11 -8.28 -1.18 8.18
CA ALA A 11 -7.83 -2.49 7.70
C ALA A 11 -6.48 -2.48 6.97
N TYR A 12 -5.95 -1.31 6.60
CA TYR A 12 -4.59 -1.18 6.06
C TYR A 12 -3.50 -1.37 7.11
N ILE A 13 -3.87 -1.25 8.38
CA ILE A 13 -2.95 -1.30 9.51
C ILE A 13 -3.18 -2.63 10.19
N ASP A 14 -2.14 -3.47 10.25
CA ASP A 14 -2.22 -4.66 11.08
C ASP A 14 -2.49 -4.25 12.53
N PRO A 15 -3.39 -4.96 13.23
CA PRO A 15 -3.69 -4.66 14.62
C PRO A 15 -2.43 -4.80 15.47
N LEU A 16 -2.28 -3.92 16.46
CA LEU A 16 -1.21 -4.05 17.44
C LEU A 16 -1.35 -5.36 18.21
N THR A 17 -0.22 -5.95 18.56
CA THR A 17 -0.21 -7.02 19.56
C THR A 17 -0.67 -6.47 20.92
N PRO A 18 -1.15 -7.32 21.84
CA PRO A 18 -1.54 -6.89 23.19
C PRO A 18 -0.44 -6.09 23.90
N ASP A 19 0.83 -6.54 23.80
CA ASP A 19 1.97 -5.90 24.43
C ASP A 19 2.27 -4.52 23.81
N GLU A 20 2.16 -4.40 22.48
CA GLU A 20 2.33 -3.12 21.78
C GLU A 20 1.20 -2.15 22.13
N HIS A 21 -0.03 -2.65 22.24
CA HIS A 21 -1.18 -1.83 22.64
C HIS A 21 -0.97 -1.29 24.06
N GLU A 22 -0.61 -2.16 25.02
CA GLU A 22 -0.35 -1.76 26.41
C GLU A 22 0.82 -0.76 26.50
N ALA A 23 1.89 -0.97 25.74
CA ALA A 23 3.01 -0.05 25.70
C ALA A 23 2.60 1.34 25.15
N LEU A 24 1.79 1.37 24.09
CA LEU A 24 1.27 2.60 23.51
C LEU A 24 0.33 3.30 24.51
N GLU A 25 -0.59 2.58 25.13
CA GLU A 25 -1.52 3.09 26.12
C GLU A 25 -0.78 3.73 27.31
N ARG A 26 0.20 3.04 27.86
CA ARG A 26 1.06 3.56 28.94
C ARG A 26 1.79 4.84 28.54
N SER A 27 2.34 4.88 27.32
CA SER A 27 3.02 6.08 26.83
C SER A 27 2.06 7.25 26.68
N LEU A 28 0.84 7.04 26.16
CA LEU A 28 -0.17 8.08 26.02
C LEU A 28 -0.69 8.59 27.37
N LEU A 29 -0.84 7.72 28.36
CA LEU A 29 -1.26 8.11 29.72
C LEU A 29 -0.20 8.96 30.43
N VAL A 30 1.09 8.68 30.23
CA VAL A 30 2.21 9.40 30.88
C VAL A 30 2.53 10.70 30.16
N GLU A 31 2.59 10.67 28.83
CA GLU A 31 3.17 11.76 28.03
C GLU A 31 2.12 12.54 27.21
N GLY A 32 0.88 12.04 27.18
CA GLY A 32 -0.18 12.57 26.31
C GLY A 32 0.00 12.17 24.82
N CYS A 33 -0.97 12.59 24.01
CA CYS A 33 -0.93 12.36 22.56
C CYS A 33 -0.09 13.45 21.88
N ARG A 34 1.21 13.21 21.73
CA ARG A 34 2.15 14.19 21.16
C ARG A 34 1.99 14.37 19.65
N ASP A 35 1.78 13.27 18.93
CA ASP A 35 1.63 13.31 17.48
C ASP A 35 0.19 13.58 17.09
N ALA A 36 -0.05 14.56 16.24
CA ALA A 36 -1.38 14.86 15.74
C ALA A 36 -1.96 13.70 14.92
N LEU A 37 -3.27 13.51 15.01
CA LEU A 37 -4.02 12.58 14.18
C LEU A 37 -4.20 13.18 12.77
N VAL A 38 -3.98 12.38 11.72
CA VAL A 38 -4.11 12.85 10.34
C VAL A 38 -5.53 12.59 9.85
N LEU A 39 -6.16 13.64 9.34
CA LEU A 39 -7.53 13.59 8.82
C LEU A 39 -7.59 13.93 7.33
N TRP A 40 -8.60 13.38 6.67
CA TRP A 40 -9.13 13.81 5.39
C TRP A 40 -10.59 14.24 5.56
N GLY A 41 -10.84 15.54 5.58
CA GLY A 41 -12.12 16.07 6.05
C GLY A 41 -12.41 15.68 7.50
N GLN A 42 -13.41 14.86 7.72
CA GLN A 42 -13.76 14.28 9.02
C GLN A 42 -13.25 12.85 9.21
N VAL A 43 -12.69 12.24 8.15
CA VAL A 43 -12.28 10.83 8.18
C VAL A 43 -10.87 10.71 8.75
N LEU A 44 -10.69 9.80 9.72
CA LEU A 44 -9.40 9.48 10.30
C LEU A 44 -8.57 8.65 9.33
N VAL A 45 -7.37 9.14 8.98
CA VAL A 45 -6.44 8.49 8.07
C VAL A 45 -5.28 7.83 8.83
N ASP A 46 -4.68 8.53 9.79
CA ASP A 46 -3.61 7.98 10.64
C ASP A 46 -3.83 8.29 12.11
N GLY A 47 -3.38 7.36 12.94
CA GLY A 47 -3.50 7.44 14.39
C GLY A 47 -4.71 6.73 14.99
N HIS A 48 -5.26 5.71 14.31
CA HIS A 48 -6.44 4.95 14.76
C HIS A 48 -6.30 4.40 16.19
N ASN A 49 -5.14 3.81 16.53
CA ASN A 49 -4.89 3.29 17.87
C ASN A 49 -4.77 4.41 18.90
N ARG A 50 -4.06 5.50 18.57
CA ARG A 50 -3.98 6.69 19.44
C ARG A 50 -5.34 7.31 19.67
N TYR A 51 -6.17 7.43 18.63
CA TYR A 51 -7.53 7.95 18.73
C TYR A 51 -8.40 7.10 19.65
N ALA A 52 -8.36 5.77 19.49
CA ALA A 52 -9.12 4.85 20.32
C ALA A 52 -8.75 4.99 21.80
N ILE A 53 -7.46 4.97 22.13
CA ILE A 53 -6.94 5.12 23.49
C ILE A 53 -7.28 6.51 24.06
N CYS A 54 -7.07 7.58 23.30
CA CYS A 54 -7.41 8.93 23.76
C CYS A 54 -8.91 9.08 24.05
N ARG A 55 -9.77 8.50 23.23
CA ARG A 55 -11.21 8.49 23.45
C ARG A 55 -11.61 7.70 24.71
N GLN A 56 -10.98 6.54 24.92
CA GLN A 56 -11.22 5.69 26.07
C GLN A 56 -10.86 6.39 27.40
N HIS A 57 -9.73 7.10 27.42
CA HIS A 57 -9.21 7.75 28.64
C HIS A 57 -9.51 9.24 28.74
N GLY A 58 -10.26 9.81 27.79
CA GLY A 58 -10.57 11.24 27.77
C GLY A 58 -9.34 12.15 27.60
N LEU A 59 -8.28 11.65 26.95
CA LEU A 59 -7.06 12.41 26.71
C LEU A 59 -7.23 13.41 25.56
N PRO A 60 -6.67 14.62 25.69
CA PRO A 60 -6.67 15.57 24.60
C PRO A 60 -5.75 15.10 23.47
N PHE A 61 -6.14 15.38 22.21
CA PHE A 61 -5.34 15.12 21.04
C PHE A 61 -5.47 16.26 20.02
N GLN A 62 -4.47 16.42 19.17
CA GLN A 62 -4.48 17.37 18.08
C GLN A 62 -4.80 16.66 16.77
N THR A 63 -5.36 17.38 15.81
CA THR A 63 -5.65 16.89 14.46
C THR A 63 -5.01 17.77 13.42
N VAL A 64 -4.61 17.18 12.30
CA VAL A 64 -4.05 17.88 11.15
C VAL A 64 -4.73 17.40 9.85
N GLN A 65 -5.08 18.36 8.98
CA GLN A 65 -5.56 18.05 7.64
C GLN A 65 -4.36 17.94 6.69
N ASN A 66 -4.34 16.90 5.88
CA ASN A 66 -3.31 16.81 4.84
C ASN A 66 -3.86 17.36 3.50
N PRO A 67 -3.34 18.51 3.02
CA PRO A 67 -3.84 19.16 1.80
C PRO A 67 -3.58 18.36 0.52
N ARG A 68 -2.77 17.31 0.58
CA ARG A 68 -2.48 16.42 -0.57
C ARG A 68 -3.60 15.43 -0.86
N PHE A 69 -4.55 15.26 0.07
CA PHE A 69 -5.65 14.31 -0.10
C PHE A 69 -6.77 14.93 -0.93
N GLN A 70 -6.77 14.69 -2.22
CA GLN A 70 -7.83 15.12 -3.15
C GLN A 70 -8.78 13.98 -3.51
N SER A 71 -8.34 12.73 -3.31
CA SER A 71 -9.09 11.50 -3.57
C SER A 71 -8.77 10.43 -2.54
N GLU A 72 -9.64 9.41 -2.43
CA GLU A 72 -9.40 8.23 -1.61
C GLU A 72 -8.09 7.51 -2.01
N GLU A 73 -7.76 7.51 -3.29
CA GLU A 73 -6.51 6.95 -3.80
C GLU A 73 -5.27 7.68 -3.29
N ASP A 74 -5.35 9.01 -3.12
CA ASP A 74 -4.25 9.78 -2.52
C ASP A 74 -4.03 9.37 -1.07
N VAL A 75 -5.13 9.16 -0.34
CA VAL A 75 -5.09 8.67 1.04
C VAL A 75 -4.43 7.30 1.09
N HIS A 76 -4.86 6.36 0.24
CA HIS A 76 -4.31 5.02 0.19
C HIS A 76 -2.81 5.02 -0.15
N LEU A 77 -2.40 5.77 -1.17
CA LEU A 77 -0.99 5.89 -1.55
C LEU A 77 -0.14 6.47 -0.42
N TRP A 78 -0.65 7.50 0.25
CA TRP A 78 0.04 8.10 1.38
C TRP A 78 0.16 7.12 2.56
N MET A 79 -0.92 6.40 2.90
CA MET A 79 -0.90 5.38 3.96
C MET A 79 0.13 4.30 3.68
N ILE A 80 0.16 3.78 2.44
CA ILE A 80 1.13 2.78 2.01
C ILE A 80 2.56 3.31 2.18
N ASP A 81 2.83 4.55 1.78
CA ASP A 81 4.17 5.15 1.90
C ASP A 81 4.60 5.32 3.36
N GLN A 82 3.68 5.74 4.24
CA GLN A 82 3.94 5.80 5.68
C GLN A 82 4.27 4.42 6.26
N HIS A 83 3.52 3.38 5.86
CA HIS A 83 3.77 2.02 6.33
C HIS A 83 5.07 1.45 5.79
N LEU A 84 5.37 1.61 4.50
CA LEU A 84 6.64 1.16 3.90
C LEU A 84 7.87 1.82 4.56
N GLY A 85 7.70 3.00 5.15
CA GLY A 85 8.72 3.67 5.95
C GLY A 85 8.99 3.04 7.32
N ARG A 86 8.06 2.25 7.86
CA ARG A 86 8.18 1.63 9.19
C ARG A 86 9.16 0.45 9.19
N ARG A 87 9.88 0.28 10.29
CA ARG A 87 10.85 -0.82 10.45
C ARG A 87 10.21 -2.15 10.87
N SER A 88 9.01 -2.10 11.44
CA SER A 88 8.32 -3.26 12.03
C SER A 88 7.59 -4.15 11.01
N LEU A 89 7.53 -3.77 9.73
CA LEU A 89 6.88 -4.58 8.71
C LEU A 89 7.73 -5.80 8.31
N SER A 90 7.08 -6.96 8.18
CA SER A 90 7.68 -8.14 7.58
C SER A 90 7.94 -7.95 6.08
N ASP A 91 8.79 -8.78 5.49
CA ASP A 91 9.05 -8.75 4.04
C ASP A 91 7.78 -9.01 3.23
N PHE A 92 6.92 -9.91 3.70
CA PHE A 92 5.64 -10.21 3.06
C PHE A 92 4.72 -8.98 3.06
N GLN A 93 4.55 -8.33 4.20
CA GLN A 93 3.74 -7.11 4.34
C GLN A 93 4.26 -5.97 3.46
N ARG A 94 5.58 -5.76 3.40
CA ARG A 94 6.18 -4.77 2.50
C ARG A 94 5.89 -5.06 1.03
N GLY A 95 5.99 -6.32 0.63
CA GLY A 95 5.67 -6.74 -0.74
C GLY A 95 4.19 -6.56 -1.07
N GLU A 96 3.29 -6.93 -0.17
CA GLU A 96 1.85 -6.75 -0.31
C GLU A 96 1.48 -5.27 -0.52
N LEU A 97 2.01 -4.38 0.33
CA LEU A 97 1.79 -2.93 0.22
C LEU A 97 2.34 -2.35 -1.10
N ALA A 98 3.52 -2.80 -1.53
CA ALA A 98 4.10 -2.35 -2.79
C ALA A 98 3.30 -2.79 -4.00
N LEU A 99 2.79 -4.05 -4.01
CA LEU A 99 1.91 -4.56 -5.07
C LEU A 99 0.61 -3.75 -5.13
N ARG A 100 0.00 -3.46 -3.99
CA ARG A 100 -1.21 -2.63 -3.91
C ARG A 100 -0.96 -1.20 -4.40
N LYS A 101 0.19 -0.61 -4.05
CA LYS A 101 0.59 0.71 -4.58
C LYS A 101 0.67 0.70 -6.11
N ARG A 102 1.25 -0.34 -6.71
CA ARG A 102 1.32 -0.53 -8.16
C ARG A 102 -0.08 -0.60 -8.80
N GLU A 103 -1.00 -1.34 -8.20
CA GLU A 103 -2.37 -1.48 -8.70
C GLU A 103 -3.12 -0.15 -8.70
N ILE A 104 -3.03 0.64 -7.61
CA ILE A 104 -3.63 1.96 -7.52
C ILE A 104 -3.03 2.89 -8.60
N ALA A 105 -1.71 2.90 -8.74
CA ALA A 105 -1.04 3.72 -9.74
C ALA A 105 -1.42 3.34 -11.17
N ALA A 106 -1.53 2.02 -11.46
CA ALA A 106 -1.98 1.51 -12.75
C ALA A 106 -3.44 1.88 -13.05
N GLY A 107 -4.33 1.77 -12.07
CA GLY A 107 -5.73 2.17 -12.18
C GLY A 107 -5.89 3.68 -12.47
N ARG A 108 -5.10 4.53 -11.81
CA ARG A 108 -5.05 5.97 -12.09
C ARG A 108 -4.63 6.24 -13.54
N ARG A 109 -3.58 5.60 -14.00
CA ARG A 109 -3.06 5.77 -15.36
C ARG A 109 -4.10 5.34 -16.39
N ALA A 110 -4.76 4.21 -16.19
CA ALA A 110 -5.81 3.73 -17.09
C ALA A 110 -6.99 4.73 -17.21
N ARG A 111 -7.34 5.43 -16.13
CA ARG A 111 -8.40 6.46 -16.15
C ARG A 111 -7.95 7.81 -16.72
N SER A 112 -6.65 8.11 -16.68
CA SER A 112 -6.11 9.37 -17.20
C SER A 112 -5.81 9.32 -18.71
N LEU A 113 -5.76 8.12 -19.32
CA LEU A 113 -5.64 8.00 -20.76
C LEU A 113 -6.97 8.37 -21.41
N PRO A 114 -7.00 9.36 -22.34
CA PRO A 114 -8.21 9.64 -23.11
C PRO A 114 -8.60 8.38 -23.87
N ALA A 115 -9.89 8.02 -23.80
CA ALA A 115 -10.43 6.96 -24.64
C ALA A 115 -10.11 7.33 -26.08
N SER A 116 -9.18 6.61 -26.72
CA SER A 116 -8.86 6.79 -28.12
C SER A 116 -10.14 6.55 -28.92
N ALA A 117 -10.66 7.61 -29.55
CA ALA A 117 -11.69 7.49 -30.55
C ALA A 117 -11.21 6.55 -31.63
N PRO A 118 -12.08 5.74 -32.25
CA PRO A 118 -11.70 4.87 -33.35
C PRO A 118 -11.11 5.70 -34.49
N ALA A 119 -9.91 5.33 -34.92
CA ALA A 119 -9.27 5.90 -36.08
C ALA A 119 -10.09 5.55 -37.32
N ASP A 120 -10.84 6.50 -37.84
CA ASP A 120 -11.31 6.43 -39.21
C ASP A 120 -10.26 7.07 -40.11
N VAL A 121 -9.81 6.26 -41.05
CA VAL A 121 -8.83 6.57 -42.07
C VAL A 121 -9.40 7.54 -43.10
N ALA A 122 -8.63 8.57 -43.46
CA ALA A 122 -8.54 9.02 -44.86
C ALA A 122 -7.26 9.81 -45.07
N ALA A 123 -6.50 9.34 -46.03
CA ALA A 123 -5.33 9.98 -46.60
C ALA A 123 -5.68 11.32 -47.25
N ASP A 124 -4.85 12.31 -47.24
CA ASP A 124 -4.18 12.81 -48.48
C ASP A 124 -3.09 13.85 -48.19
N ALA A 125 -2.19 13.94 -49.12
CA ALA A 125 -0.91 14.57 -49.11
C ALA A 125 -0.96 16.11 -49.20
N SER A 126 0.05 16.81 -48.70
CA SER A 126 0.97 17.71 -49.39
C SER A 126 1.52 18.82 -48.50
N ALA A 127 2.81 18.78 -48.39
CA ALA A 127 3.82 19.88 -48.35
C ALA A 127 3.44 21.28 -47.83
N SER A 128 4.18 21.70 -46.81
CA SER A 128 5.06 22.90 -46.84
C SER A 128 5.56 23.28 -45.45
N THR A 129 6.87 23.30 -45.26
CA THR A 129 7.57 24.01 -44.18
C THR A 129 7.41 25.51 -44.36
N PRO A 130 7.39 26.28 -43.24
CA PRO A 130 8.61 26.95 -42.85
C PRO A 130 8.87 27.02 -41.33
N GLU A 131 10.10 27.06 -41.04
CA GLU A 131 10.89 27.55 -39.91
C GLU A 131 10.21 28.48 -38.92
N GLY A 132 10.30 28.13 -37.61
CA GLY A 132 9.87 29.01 -36.49
C GLY A 132 10.38 28.46 -35.16
N THR A 133 11.32 29.16 -34.59
CA THR A 133 12.00 29.13 -33.28
C THR A 133 11.37 28.28 -32.16
N PRO A 134 12.13 27.45 -31.45
CA PRO A 134 11.62 26.64 -30.35
C PRO A 134 11.36 27.49 -29.09
N ALA A 135 10.13 27.50 -28.62
CA ALA A 135 9.79 27.91 -27.27
C ALA A 135 10.22 26.83 -26.26
N PRO A 136 10.63 27.19 -25.04
CA PRO A 136 11.11 26.22 -24.06
C PRO A 136 9.99 25.29 -23.63
N ALA A 137 10.26 23.99 -23.74
CA ALA A 137 9.39 22.92 -23.28
C ALA A 137 9.19 23.00 -21.76
N PRO A 138 7.97 22.73 -21.25
CA PRO A 138 7.76 22.60 -19.81
C PRO A 138 8.48 21.34 -19.29
N SER A 139 9.29 21.52 -18.27
CA SER A 139 10.06 20.47 -17.63
C SER A 139 9.17 19.33 -17.10
N PRO A 140 9.49 18.06 -17.39
CA PRO A 140 8.73 16.92 -16.87
C PRO A 140 9.21 16.54 -15.46
N ALA A 141 8.82 17.32 -14.44
CA ALA A 141 9.27 17.04 -13.07
C ALA A 141 8.28 16.24 -12.21
N SER A 142 7.09 15.89 -12.71
CA SER A 142 6.06 15.22 -11.90
C SER A 142 5.69 13.79 -12.33
N SER A 143 6.13 13.31 -13.48
CA SER A 143 5.76 11.98 -13.98
C SER A 143 6.74 10.87 -13.61
N SER A 144 7.96 11.19 -13.19
CA SER A 144 9.04 10.19 -13.03
C SER A 144 8.91 9.28 -11.81
N ALA A 145 8.27 9.74 -10.72
CA ALA A 145 8.13 8.93 -9.50
C ALA A 145 7.03 7.86 -9.60
N GLN A 146 5.97 8.14 -10.38
CA GLN A 146 4.86 7.20 -10.59
C GLN A 146 5.17 6.17 -11.68
N ASP A 147 6.00 6.51 -12.67
CA ASP A 147 6.48 5.59 -13.70
C ASP A 147 7.47 4.55 -13.15
N SER A 148 8.15 4.88 -12.05
CA SER A 148 9.15 3.99 -11.46
C SER A 148 8.60 2.68 -10.88
N LEU A 149 7.29 2.58 -10.58
CA LEU A 149 6.67 1.37 -10.04
C LEU A 149 6.15 0.40 -11.12
N ALA A 150 6.27 0.75 -12.40
CA ALA A 150 5.81 -0.09 -13.51
C ALA A 150 6.68 -1.34 -13.70
N THR A 151 7.95 -1.27 -13.31
CA THR A 151 8.86 -2.42 -13.41
C THR A 151 8.94 -3.18 -12.09
N ARG A 152 9.22 -4.49 -12.19
CA ARG A 152 9.39 -5.37 -11.02
C ARG A 152 10.57 -4.93 -10.15
N GLU A 153 11.64 -4.48 -10.78
CA GLU A 153 12.85 -3.99 -10.10
C GLU A 153 12.57 -2.73 -9.28
N ALA A 154 11.78 -1.81 -9.82
CA ALA A 154 11.39 -0.59 -9.13
C ALA A 154 10.47 -0.89 -7.94
N LEU A 155 9.54 -1.84 -8.11
CA LEU A 155 8.68 -2.33 -7.04
C LEU A 155 9.49 -3.00 -5.93
N ALA A 156 10.43 -3.87 -6.29
CA ALA A 156 11.33 -4.54 -5.36
C ALA A 156 12.16 -3.52 -4.55
N ARG A 157 12.68 -2.50 -5.21
CA ARG A 157 13.43 -1.41 -4.56
C ARG A 157 12.55 -0.63 -3.58
N ALA A 158 11.32 -0.28 -3.99
CA ALA A 158 10.38 0.45 -3.13
C ALA A 158 10.00 -0.36 -1.86
N ALA A 159 9.86 -1.66 -2.00
CA ALA A 159 9.58 -2.59 -0.89
C ALA A 159 10.84 -2.99 -0.10
N ARG A 160 12.04 -2.63 -0.56
CA ARG A 160 13.33 -3.12 0.00
C ARG A 160 13.43 -4.65 -0.03
N LEU A 161 12.99 -5.26 -1.13
CA LEU A 161 12.97 -6.69 -1.40
C LEU A 161 13.78 -7.03 -2.65
N SER A 162 14.07 -8.31 -2.85
CA SER A 162 14.57 -8.79 -4.14
C SER A 162 13.42 -8.94 -5.15
N SER A 163 13.72 -8.85 -6.44
CA SER A 163 12.72 -9.06 -7.50
C SER A 163 12.08 -10.45 -7.42
N ASN A 164 12.85 -11.47 -6.99
CA ASN A 164 12.34 -12.81 -6.80
C ASN A 164 11.31 -12.88 -5.63
N GLN A 165 11.60 -12.23 -4.50
CA GLN A 165 10.65 -12.17 -3.39
C GLN A 165 9.32 -11.51 -3.81
N VAL A 166 9.37 -10.46 -4.63
CA VAL A 166 8.15 -9.82 -5.15
C VAL A 166 7.31 -10.81 -5.98
N VAL A 167 7.96 -11.63 -6.83
CA VAL A 167 7.27 -12.67 -7.62
C VAL A 167 6.60 -13.71 -6.72
N LEU A 168 7.31 -14.17 -5.70
CA LEU A 168 6.78 -15.16 -4.76
C LEU A 168 5.60 -14.60 -3.96
N ILE A 169 5.69 -13.35 -3.49
CA ILE A 169 4.60 -12.67 -2.77
C ILE A 169 3.39 -12.49 -3.69
N GLU A 170 3.60 -12.05 -4.94
CA GLU A 170 2.52 -11.92 -5.93
C GLU A 170 1.84 -13.27 -6.21
N LYS A 171 2.60 -14.36 -6.27
CA LYS A 171 2.06 -15.73 -6.42
C LYS A 171 1.20 -16.11 -5.21
N ILE A 172 1.70 -15.87 -3.99
CA ILE A 172 0.95 -16.18 -2.77
C ILE A 172 -0.35 -15.38 -2.70
N GLN A 173 -0.35 -14.10 -3.06
CA GLN A 173 -1.55 -13.28 -3.08
C GLN A 173 -2.60 -13.74 -4.09
N LYS A 174 -2.17 -14.24 -5.25
CA LYS A 174 -3.08 -14.68 -6.33
C LYS A 174 -3.63 -16.09 -6.13
N GLN A 175 -2.87 -16.97 -5.52
CA GLN A 175 -3.14 -18.41 -5.47
C GLN A 175 -3.23 -18.96 -4.05
N GLY A 176 -2.78 -18.19 -3.05
CA GLY A 176 -2.75 -18.63 -1.65
C GLY A 176 -4.14 -18.63 -1.02
N ALA A 177 -4.45 -19.69 -0.29
CA ALA A 177 -5.63 -19.74 0.58
C ALA A 177 -5.49 -18.68 1.71
N PRO A 178 -6.62 -18.16 2.25
CA PRO A 178 -6.58 -17.14 3.32
C PRO A 178 -5.75 -17.57 4.54
N GLU A 179 -5.82 -18.84 4.90
CA GLU A 179 -5.10 -19.42 6.03
C GLU A 179 -3.59 -19.41 5.79
N LEU A 180 -3.14 -19.74 4.56
CA LEU A 180 -1.74 -19.69 4.17
C LEU A 180 -1.22 -18.25 4.20
N VAL A 181 -1.97 -17.30 3.66
CA VAL A 181 -1.62 -15.88 3.69
C VAL A 181 -1.51 -15.38 5.13
N ALA A 182 -2.44 -15.75 6.01
CA ALA A 182 -2.39 -15.39 7.43
C ALA A 182 -1.16 -15.97 8.14
N ALA A 183 -0.80 -17.23 7.86
CA ALA A 183 0.38 -17.89 8.42
C ALA A 183 1.70 -17.22 7.99
N VAL A 184 1.78 -16.75 6.74
CA VAL A 184 2.93 -15.97 6.23
C VAL A 184 3.00 -14.58 6.89
N LYS A 185 1.86 -13.90 7.04
CA LYS A 185 1.79 -12.61 7.74
C LYS A 185 2.25 -12.71 9.18
N ALA A 186 1.84 -13.79 9.87
CA ALA A 186 2.25 -14.08 11.23
C ALA A 186 3.72 -14.58 11.36
N GLY A 187 4.41 -14.81 10.24
CA GLY A 187 5.79 -15.30 10.22
C GLY A 187 5.94 -16.79 10.56
N VAL A 188 4.83 -17.52 10.67
CA VAL A 188 4.83 -18.99 10.94
C VAL A 188 5.36 -19.76 9.74
N VAL A 189 5.03 -19.33 8.52
CA VAL A 189 5.48 -19.94 7.27
C VAL A 189 6.34 -18.95 6.49
N SER A 190 7.46 -19.39 5.95
CA SER A 190 8.33 -18.53 5.13
C SER A 190 7.71 -18.25 3.75
N ILE A 191 8.08 -17.12 3.12
CA ILE A 191 7.61 -16.74 1.78
C ILE A 191 7.93 -17.84 0.75
N ASN A 192 9.12 -18.46 0.84
CA ASN A 192 9.53 -19.51 -0.09
C ASN A 192 8.67 -20.77 0.06
N ALA A 193 8.46 -21.21 1.30
CA ALA A 193 7.63 -22.37 1.61
C ALA A 193 6.17 -22.14 1.17
N ALA A 194 5.59 -20.99 1.51
CA ALA A 194 4.24 -20.65 1.09
C ALA A 194 4.08 -20.57 -0.43
N ALA A 195 5.05 -20.00 -1.15
CA ALA A 195 5.00 -19.94 -2.60
C ALA A 195 5.12 -21.34 -3.27
N ALA A 196 5.81 -22.29 -2.63
CA ALA A 196 5.87 -23.67 -3.11
C ALA A 196 4.48 -24.34 -3.04
N VAL A 197 3.77 -24.17 -1.93
CA VAL A 197 2.46 -24.80 -1.71
C VAL A 197 1.27 -23.99 -2.26
N ALA A 198 1.47 -22.73 -2.63
CA ALA A 198 0.40 -21.85 -3.13
C ALA A 198 -0.30 -22.37 -4.41
N SER A 199 0.30 -23.30 -5.14
CA SER A 199 -0.28 -23.93 -6.33
C SER A 199 -1.10 -25.16 -6.02
N LEU A 200 -1.11 -25.66 -4.77
CA LEU A 200 -1.85 -26.82 -4.32
C LEU A 200 -3.34 -26.46 -4.11
N PRO A 201 -4.24 -27.48 -4.03
CA PRO A 201 -5.61 -27.24 -3.63
C PRO A 201 -5.74 -26.54 -2.27
N ALA A 202 -6.77 -25.73 -2.06
CA ALA A 202 -6.92 -24.88 -0.87
C ALA A 202 -6.88 -25.68 0.46
N HIS A 203 -7.41 -26.92 0.47
CA HIS A 203 -7.39 -27.77 1.67
C HIS A 203 -5.98 -28.23 2.04
N GLU A 204 -5.12 -28.51 1.07
CA GLU A 204 -3.70 -28.86 1.30
C GLU A 204 -2.91 -27.64 1.77
N GLN A 205 -3.21 -26.47 1.22
CA GLN A 205 -2.60 -25.22 1.68
C GLN A 205 -2.95 -24.93 3.15
N ALA A 206 -4.23 -25.14 3.55
CA ALA A 206 -4.67 -24.94 4.93
C ALA A 206 -3.99 -25.95 5.88
N GLN A 207 -3.81 -27.20 5.47
CA GLN A 207 -3.06 -28.21 6.24
C GLN A 207 -1.59 -27.78 6.41
N ALA A 208 -0.94 -27.36 5.33
CA ALA A 208 0.43 -26.87 5.36
C ALA A 208 0.60 -25.63 6.25
N ALA A 209 -0.39 -24.73 6.24
CA ALA A 209 -0.41 -23.56 7.12
C ALA A 209 -0.56 -23.94 8.60
N ALA A 210 -1.38 -24.96 8.90
CA ALA A 210 -1.59 -25.46 10.27
C ALA A 210 -0.40 -26.25 10.81
N ALA A 211 0.26 -27.02 9.96
CA ALA A 211 1.45 -27.81 10.31
C ALA A 211 2.70 -26.95 10.58
N GLY A 212 2.71 -25.73 10.06
CA GLY A 212 3.80 -24.77 10.27
C GLY A 212 5.07 -25.08 9.47
N ALA A 213 6.16 -24.38 9.82
CA ALA A 213 7.41 -24.43 9.08
C ALA A 213 8.15 -25.78 9.14
N GLU A 214 7.79 -26.70 10.03
CA GLU A 214 8.52 -27.97 10.22
C GLU A 214 8.17 -29.03 9.17
N GLU A 215 6.93 -29.04 8.65
CA GLU A 215 6.54 -29.98 7.59
C GLU A 215 6.85 -29.50 6.17
N LEU A 216 7.24 -28.24 6.01
CA LEU A 216 7.52 -27.61 4.71
C LEU A 216 9.03 -27.59 4.37
N LYS A 217 9.86 -28.29 5.12
CA LYS A 217 11.28 -28.53 4.82
C LYS A 217 11.45 -29.82 4.05
#